data_b1b038fabfa0b4cdea91fea1b8d2a9f9
#
_entry.id   b1b038fabfa0b4cdea91fea1b8d2a9f9
#
_cell.length_a   1.000
_cell.length_b   1.000
_cell.length_c   1.000
_cell.angle_alpha   90.00
_cell.angle_beta   90.00
_cell.angle_gamma   90.00
#
_symmetry.space_group_name_H-M   'P 1'
#
loop_
_entity.id
_entity.type
_entity.pdbx_description
1 polymer ?
#
loop_
_entity_poly.entity_id
_entity_poly.type
_entity_poly.pdbx_seq_one_letter_code
_entity_poly.pdbx_strand_id
1 'polypeptide(L)'
;MFKVLTLAALVSLAVPTNANEITAEFLKKELELAHSQYIKGSSDSALYALNALARILELDSVKTLQTEIGPNNLAFTYLRIGLIHEYAGDQQQANSYFAKAMNAQQGEKLQLAELKDYITKLDISAAHLI
;
A
#
# COMPACT_ATOMS: atom_id res chain seq x y z
N MET A 1 -17.72 -31.52 -10.29
CA MET A 1 -17.99 -31.00 -9.91
C MET A 1 -18.00 -30.60 -9.67
N PHE A 2 -17.63 -30.76 -10.07
CA PHE A 2 -17.74 -30.12 -9.63
C PHE A 2 -17.47 -29.62 -9.70
N LYS A 3 -17.17 -29.67 -9.88
CA LYS A 3 -17.04 -29.05 -9.71
C LYS A 3 -16.60 -28.45 -9.55
N VAL A 4 -16.38 -28.71 -10.00
CA VAL A 4 -16.09 -27.93 -9.64
C VAL A 4 -15.50 -27.56 -9.70
N LEU A 5 -15.27 -27.75 -9.97
CA LEU A 5 -14.88 -27.20 -9.79
C LEU A 5 -14.37 -26.68 -10.05
N THR A 6 -14.37 -26.70 -10.41
CA THR A 6 -14.10 -26.00 -10.47
C THR A 6 -13.65 -25.37 -10.38
N LEU A 7 -13.51 -25.44 -10.67
CA LEU A 7 -13.16 -24.68 -10.45
C LEU A 7 -12.50 -24.20 -10.33
N ALA A 8 -12.47 -24.34 -10.52
CA ALA A 8 -11.89 -23.76 -10.29
C ALA A 8 -11.12 -23.50 -10.55
N ALA A 9 -11.13 -23.60 -10.91
CA ALA A 9 -10.56 -23.14 -11.05
C ALA A 9 -10.07 -22.80 -11.29
N LEU A 10 -9.96 -22.69 -11.60
CA LEU A 10 -9.74 -22.13 -11.71
C LEU A 10 -9.25 -21.54 -11.63
N VAL A 11 -9.22 -21.36 -11.64
CA VAL A 11 -8.81 -20.61 -11.40
C VAL A 11 -8.06 -20.66 -11.38
N SER A 12 -7.97 -20.81 -11.52
CA SER A 12 -7.20 -20.68 -11.33
C SER A 12 -6.50 -20.81 -11.81
N LEU A 13 -6.57 -20.74 -12.44
CA LEU A 13 -5.72 -20.57 -12.76
C LEU A 13 -4.87 -19.62 -12.99
N ALA A 14 -5.18 -18.93 -13.36
CA ALA A 14 -4.30 -17.78 -13.38
C ALA A 14 -3.44 -17.64 -12.15
N VAL A 15 -3.57 -18.53 -11.29
CA VAL A 15 -2.69 -18.60 -10.11
C VAL A 15 -1.31 -19.02 -10.57
N PRO A 16 -0.26 -18.25 -10.27
CA PRO A 16 1.09 -18.64 -10.63
C PRO A 16 1.44 -19.98 -10.02
N THR A 17 2.18 -20.76 -10.74
CA THR A 17 2.62 -22.07 -10.23
C THR A 17 3.37 -21.92 -8.92
N ASN A 18 4.04 -20.80 -8.73
CA ASN A 18 4.63 -20.43 -7.46
C ASN A 18 3.71 -19.41 -6.80
N ALA A 19 2.96 -19.85 -5.79
CA ALA A 19 1.97 -19.00 -5.12
C ALA A 19 2.60 -17.80 -4.43
N ASN A 20 3.91 -17.82 -4.18
CA ASN A 20 4.60 -16.72 -3.53
C ASN A 20 5.18 -15.71 -4.51
N GLU A 21 5.04 -16.01 -5.78
CA GLU A 21 5.60 -15.12 -6.78
C GLU A 21 4.67 -13.95 -7.04
N ILE A 22 5.17 -12.75 -6.80
CA ILE A 22 4.42 -11.51 -7.01
C ILE A 22 5.13 -10.71 -8.08
N THR A 23 4.38 -10.29 -9.10
CA THR A 23 4.95 -9.54 -10.22
C THR A 23 4.83 -8.05 -9.97
N ALA A 24 5.69 -7.28 -10.63
CA ALA A 24 5.61 -5.82 -10.58
C ALA A 24 4.27 -5.33 -11.11
N GLU A 25 3.74 -5.98 -12.13
CA GLU A 25 2.45 -5.60 -12.71
C GLU A 25 1.32 -5.76 -11.71
N PHE A 26 1.30 -6.88 -10.99
CA PHE A 26 0.30 -7.10 -9.94
C PHE A 26 0.40 -6.02 -8.87
N LEU A 27 1.64 -5.72 -8.42
CA LEU A 27 1.85 -4.71 -7.39
C LEU A 27 1.40 -3.33 -7.84
N LYS A 28 1.66 -2.96 -9.08
CA LYS A 28 1.24 -1.65 -9.59
C LYS A 28 -0.27 -1.50 -9.57
N LYS A 29 -1.00 -2.59 -9.88
CA LYS A 29 -2.46 -2.56 -9.82
C LYS A 29 -2.95 -2.43 -8.38
N GLU A 30 -2.30 -3.13 -7.45
CA GLU A 30 -2.67 -3.04 -6.03
C GLU A 30 -2.38 -1.65 -5.47
N LEU A 31 -1.27 -1.05 -5.88
CA LEU A 31 -0.93 0.32 -5.50
C LEU A 31 -1.99 1.30 -6.00
N GLU A 32 -2.39 1.18 -7.27
CA GLU A 32 -3.40 2.04 -7.85
C GLU A 32 -4.74 1.90 -7.13
N LEU A 33 -5.12 0.67 -6.84
CA LEU A 33 -6.39 0.40 -6.17
C LEU A 33 -6.41 0.99 -4.76
N ALA A 34 -5.35 0.75 -4.00
CA ALA A 34 -5.25 1.28 -2.64
C ALA A 34 -5.21 2.81 -2.66
N HIS A 35 -4.51 3.39 -3.60
CA HIS A 35 -4.41 4.84 -3.73
C HIS A 35 -5.77 5.45 -4.08
N SER A 36 -6.51 4.81 -4.98
CA SER A 36 -7.85 5.24 -5.34
C SER A 36 -8.77 5.23 -4.12
N GLN A 37 -8.71 4.17 -3.31
CA GLN A 37 -9.50 4.10 -2.09
C GLN A 37 -9.11 5.17 -1.09
N TYR A 38 -7.83 5.46 -0.99
CA TYR A 38 -7.35 6.51 -0.10
C TYR A 38 -7.88 7.89 -0.49
N ILE A 39 -7.90 8.19 -1.78
CA ILE A 39 -8.31 9.50 -2.28
C ILE A 39 -9.83 9.64 -2.35
N LYS A 40 -10.55 8.61 -2.75
CA LYS A 40 -11.98 8.68 -3.04
C LYS A 40 -12.87 7.93 -2.07
N GLY A 41 -12.32 6.94 -1.36
CA GLY A 41 -13.12 6.07 -0.52
C GLY A 41 -13.36 6.63 0.87
N SER A 42 -14.09 5.87 1.67
CA SER A 42 -14.26 6.18 3.09
C SER A 42 -12.96 5.88 3.83
N SER A 43 -12.85 6.41 5.06
CA SER A 43 -11.68 6.09 5.90
C SER A 43 -11.56 4.59 6.13
N ASP A 44 -12.68 3.90 6.33
CA ASP A 44 -12.65 2.46 6.57
C ASP A 44 -12.17 1.69 5.35
N SER A 45 -12.66 2.02 4.15
CA SER A 45 -12.23 1.34 2.94
C SER A 45 -10.77 1.67 2.61
N ALA A 46 -10.35 2.90 2.87
CA ALA A 46 -8.96 3.30 2.67
C ALA A 46 -8.04 2.53 3.61
N LEU A 47 -8.40 2.43 4.90
CA LEU A 47 -7.60 1.67 5.86
C LEU A 47 -7.50 0.21 5.47
N TYR A 48 -8.63 -0.38 5.06
CA TYR A 48 -8.63 -1.78 4.64
C TYR A 48 -7.67 -2.01 3.47
N ALA A 49 -7.77 -1.17 2.45
CA ALA A 49 -6.94 -1.31 1.26
C ALA A 49 -5.47 -1.05 1.55
N LEU A 50 -5.17 -0.02 2.33
CA LEU A 50 -3.79 0.32 2.66
C LEU A 50 -3.14 -0.73 3.56
N ASN A 51 -3.89 -1.29 4.52
CA ASN A 51 -3.36 -2.35 5.36
C ASN A 51 -3.08 -3.61 4.55
N ALA A 52 -3.95 -3.96 3.62
CA ALA A 52 -3.72 -5.10 2.74
C ALA A 52 -2.46 -4.87 1.88
N LEU A 53 -2.33 -3.66 1.34
CA LEU A 53 -1.15 -3.30 0.54
C LEU A 53 0.12 -3.38 1.37
N ALA A 54 0.09 -2.86 2.60
CA ALA A 54 1.26 -2.89 3.47
C ALA A 54 1.75 -4.32 3.70
N ARG A 55 0.82 -5.26 3.94
CA ARG A 55 1.19 -6.66 4.16
C ARG A 55 1.90 -7.25 2.94
N ILE A 56 1.45 -6.88 1.75
CA ILE A 56 2.10 -7.34 0.52
C ILE A 56 3.50 -6.73 0.39
N LEU A 57 3.60 -5.42 0.63
CA LEU A 57 4.87 -4.71 0.48
C LEU A 57 5.92 -5.13 1.52
N GLU A 58 5.47 -5.71 2.65
CA GLU A 58 6.38 -6.21 3.69
C GLU A 58 7.04 -7.54 3.31
N LEU A 59 6.57 -8.22 2.27
CA LEU A 59 7.14 -9.51 1.88
C LEU A 59 8.55 -9.33 1.31
N ASP A 60 9.44 -10.23 1.69
CA ASP A 60 10.82 -10.19 1.20
C ASP A 60 10.91 -10.30 -0.31
N SER A 61 10.04 -11.11 -0.92
CA SER A 61 10.02 -11.28 -2.37
C SER A 61 9.68 -9.98 -3.10
N VAL A 62 8.96 -9.08 -2.45
CA VAL A 62 8.57 -7.80 -3.04
C VAL A 62 9.72 -6.80 -3.00
N LYS A 63 10.62 -6.94 -2.03
CA LYS A 63 11.74 -6.01 -1.90
C LYS A 63 12.62 -5.98 -3.14
N THR A 64 12.67 -7.07 -3.87
CA THR A 64 13.45 -7.13 -5.10
C THR A 64 12.79 -6.35 -6.24
N LEU A 65 11.54 -5.95 -6.08
CA LEU A 65 10.79 -5.21 -7.08
C LEU A 65 10.78 -3.71 -6.83
N GLN A 66 11.51 -3.24 -5.84
CA GLN A 66 11.48 -1.82 -5.45
C GLN A 66 11.92 -0.88 -6.55
N THR A 67 12.81 -1.32 -7.44
CA THR A 67 13.24 -0.47 -8.55
C THR A 67 12.11 -0.20 -9.53
N GLU A 68 11.11 -1.10 -9.58
CA GLU A 68 9.99 -0.96 -10.51
C GLU A 68 8.79 -0.27 -9.90
N ILE A 69 8.57 -0.43 -8.60
CA ILE A 69 7.38 0.12 -7.94
C ILE A 69 7.69 1.38 -7.11
N GLY A 70 8.97 1.67 -6.91
CA GLY A 70 9.40 2.78 -6.08
C GLY A 70 9.86 2.33 -4.70
N PRO A 71 11.03 2.78 -4.27
CA PRO A 71 11.63 2.26 -3.03
C PRO A 71 10.92 2.70 -1.75
N ASN A 72 10.15 3.80 -1.79
CA ASN A 72 9.49 4.32 -0.60
C ASN A 72 8.00 3.99 -0.53
N ASN A 73 7.51 3.09 -1.40
CA ASN A 73 6.08 2.79 -1.40
C ASN A 73 5.59 2.23 -0.06
N LEU A 74 6.40 1.43 0.62
CA LEU A 74 6.02 0.91 1.94
C LEU A 74 5.95 2.05 2.97
N ALA A 75 6.96 2.93 2.97
CA ALA A 75 6.97 4.07 3.88
C ALA A 75 5.75 4.97 3.64
N PHE A 76 5.44 5.23 2.38
CA PHE A 76 4.27 6.05 2.03
C PHE A 76 2.97 5.38 2.46
N THR A 77 2.87 4.07 2.32
CA THR A 77 1.68 3.33 2.73
C THR A 77 1.47 3.45 4.24
N TYR A 78 2.52 3.21 5.03
CA TYR A 78 2.43 3.39 6.48
C TYR A 78 2.05 4.83 6.85
N LEU A 79 2.64 5.79 6.14
CA LEU A 79 2.38 7.20 6.43
C LEU A 79 0.91 7.54 6.19
N ARG A 80 0.33 7.06 5.09
CA ARG A 80 -1.07 7.32 4.79
C ARG A 80 -2.00 6.66 5.81
N ILE A 81 -1.66 5.46 6.27
CA ILE A 81 -2.41 4.81 7.34
C ILE A 81 -2.36 5.68 8.60
N GLY A 82 -1.17 6.16 8.95
CA GLY A 82 -1.00 7.04 10.10
C GLY A 82 -1.83 8.31 10.00
N LEU A 83 -1.87 8.92 8.82
CA LEU A 83 -2.65 10.14 8.60
C LEU A 83 -4.15 9.91 8.79
N ILE A 84 -4.66 8.75 8.34
CA ILE A 84 -6.07 8.44 8.54
C ILE A 84 -6.38 8.33 10.04
N HIS A 85 -5.53 7.65 10.80
CA HIS A 85 -5.71 7.53 12.24
C HIS A 85 -5.62 8.88 12.93
N GLU A 86 -4.69 9.74 12.48
CA GLU A 86 -4.53 11.07 13.04
C GLU A 86 -5.80 11.90 12.82
N TYR A 87 -6.36 11.84 11.61
CA TYR A 87 -7.61 12.54 11.30
C TYR A 87 -8.77 12.03 12.14
N ALA A 88 -8.78 10.74 12.46
CA ALA A 88 -9.82 10.15 13.29
C ALA A 88 -9.64 10.41 14.79
N GLY A 89 -8.55 11.07 15.16
CA GLY A 89 -8.28 11.37 16.56
C GLY A 89 -7.58 10.26 17.32
N ASP A 90 -7.16 9.18 16.64
CA ASP A 90 -6.44 8.07 17.25
C ASP A 90 -4.94 8.33 17.14
N GLN A 91 -4.44 9.19 18.03
CA GLN A 91 -3.05 9.62 17.97
C GLN A 91 -2.08 8.49 18.29
N GLN A 92 -2.49 7.54 19.11
CA GLN A 92 -1.64 6.40 19.47
C GLN A 92 -1.36 5.54 18.24
N GLN A 93 -2.40 5.18 17.50
CA GLN A 93 -2.21 4.41 16.26
C GLN A 93 -1.47 5.23 15.21
N ALA A 94 -1.81 6.51 15.09
CA ALA A 94 -1.12 7.40 14.14
C ALA A 94 0.38 7.38 14.39
N ASN A 95 0.79 7.57 15.64
CA ASN A 95 2.21 7.60 15.99
C ASN A 95 2.91 6.28 15.72
N SER A 96 2.21 5.16 15.93
CA SER A 96 2.75 3.83 15.65
C SER A 96 3.07 3.68 14.16
N TYR A 97 2.15 4.10 13.30
CA TYR A 97 2.38 4.01 11.85
C TYR A 97 3.38 5.04 11.34
N PHE A 98 3.42 6.22 11.96
CA PHE A 98 4.45 7.20 11.62
C PHE A 98 5.85 6.66 11.91
N ALA A 99 6.01 5.97 13.04
CA ALA A 99 7.29 5.33 13.37
C ALA A 99 7.67 4.27 12.34
N LYS A 100 6.68 3.46 11.92
CA LYS A 100 6.92 2.45 10.89
C LYS A 100 7.32 3.12 9.57
N ALA A 101 6.66 4.22 9.21
CA ALA A 101 6.98 4.96 7.98
C ALA A 101 8.41 5.49 8.02
N MET A 102 8.81 6.06 9.15
CA MET A 102 10.16 6.59 9.30
C MET A 102 11.20 5.50 9.16
N ASN A 103 10.94 4.33 9.73
CA ASN A 103 11.88 3.20 9.65
C ASN A 103 11.93 2.58 8.26
N ALA A 104 10.86 2.70 7.48
CA ALA A 104 10.79 2.06 6.16
C ALA A 104 11.36 2.92 5.05
N GLN A 105 11.72 4.17 5.32
CA GLN A 105 12.27 5.05 4.30
C GLN A 105 13.54 4.47 3.68
N GLN A 106 13.69 4.64 2.37
CA GLN A 106 14.87 4.24 1.61
C GLN A 106 15.61 5.49 1.19
N GLY A 107 16.95 5.39 1.10
CA GLY A 107 17.77 6.50 0.68
C GLY A 107 17.86 7.58 1.74
N GLU A 108 17.76 8.83 1.32
CA GLU A 108 17.84 9.97 2.24
C GLU A 108 16.63 9.99 3.16
N LYS A 109 16.87 10.08 4.46
CA LYS A 109 15.81 10.05 5.46
C LYS A 109 15.29 11.47 5.69
N LEU A 110 14.00 11.68 5.44
CA LEU A 110 13.34 12.94 5.74
C LEU A 110 12.79 12.90 7.16
N GLN A 111 12.65 14.08 7.75
CA GLN A 111 11.96 14.22 9.03
C GLN A 111 10.46 13.98 8.82
N LEU A 112 9.76 13.61 9.87
CA LEU A 112 8.34 13.29 9.78
C LEU A 112 7.53 14.45 9.19
N ALA A 113 7.76 15.66 9.64
CA ALA A 113 7.02 16.83 9.15
C ALA A 113 7.22 17.04 7.65
N GLU A 114 8.45 16.85 7.19
CA GLU A 114 8.78 16.97 5.77
C GLU A 114 8.11 15.89 4.95
N LEU A 115 8.10 14.66 5.48
CA LEU A 115 7.51 13.52 4.80
C LEU A 115 6.00 13.68 4.68
N LYS A 116 5.35 14.15 5.75
CA LYS A 116 3.91 14.41 5.74
C LYS A 116 3.57 15.49 4.72
N ASP A 117 4.36 16.56 4.67
CA ASP A 117 4.14 17.62 3.71
C ASP A 117 4.28 17.13 2.27
N TYR A 118 5.31 16.33 2.02
CA TYR A 118 5.55 15.77 0.70
C TYR A 118 4.37 14.89 0.25
N ILE A 119 3.92 13.99 1.11
CA ILE A 119 2.81 13.09 0.78
C ILE A 119 1.51 13.88 0.56
N THR A 120 1.26 14.88 1.40
CA THR A 120 0.06 15.70 1.25
C THR A 120 0.02 16.39 -0.11
N LYS A 121 1.13 16.96 -0.52
CA LYS A 121 1.22 17.61 -1.82
C LYS A 121 1.06 16.62 -2.96
N LEU A 122 1.67 15.46 -2.83
CA LEU A 122 1.57 14.41 -3.85
C LEU A 122 0.13 13.94 -3.99
N ASP A 123 -0.57 13.74 -2.88
CA ASP A 123 -1.94 13.24 -2.90
C ASP A 123 -2.92 14.28 -3.43
N ILE A 124 -2.72 15.55 -3.12
CA ILE A 124 -3.53 16.62 -3.68
C ILE A 124 -3.35 16.66 -5.20
N SER A 125 -2.12 16.56 -5.66
CA SER A 125 -1.82 16.55 -7.09
C SER A 125 -2.49 15.38 -7.79
N ALA A 126 -2.44 14.19 -7.18
CA ALA A 126 -3.06 13.00 -7.73
C ALA A 126 -4.58 13.13 -7.77
N ALA A 127 -5.18 13.75 -6.76
CA ALA A 127 -6.63 13.94 -6.70
C ALA A 127 -7.13 14.79 -7.86
N HIS A 128 -6.32 15.75 -8.33
CA HIS A 128 -6.68 16.59 -9.48
C HIS A 128 -6.70 15.82 -10.79
N LEU A 129 -6.03 14.69 -10.86
CA LEU A 129 -5.98 13.87 -12.06
C LEU A 129 -7.09 12.83 -12.11
N ILE A 130 -7.78 12.65 -11.01
CA ILE A 130 -8.86 11.68 -10.89
C ILE A 130 -10.20 12.43 -10.99
#